data_276973d39009e6dc9b5c4c53bd2b23d7
#
_entry.id   276973d39009e6dc9b5c4c53bd2b23d7
#
_cell.length_a   1.000
_cell.length_b   1.000
_cell.length_c   1.000
_cell.angle_alpha   90.00
_cell.angle_beta   90.00
_cell.angle_gamma   90.00
#
_symmetry.space_group_name_H-M   'P 1'
#
loop_
_entity.id
_entity.type
_entity.pdbx_description
1 polymer ?
#
loop_
_entity_poly.entity_id
_entity_poly.type
_entity_poly.pdbx_seq_one_letter_code
_entity_poly.pdbx_strand_id
1 'polypeptide(L)'
;MVTATELNYKNFGKCVKLDNGMASIIVTVDVGPRIISYCLNGHENMLLEDVDREFKDDSPELREYFGEDKTWYIYGGHRLWSSPESYPHSYVPDNEPVEYSVSGGE
;
A
#
# COMPACT_ATOMS: atom_id res chain seq x y z
N MET A 1 -3.86 1.83 23.93
CA MET A 1 -4.90 2.44 23.08
C MET A 1 -4.32 2.77 21.70
N VAL A 2 -5.06 2.50 20.67
CA VAL A 2 -4.65 2.80 19.29
C VAL A 2 -5.30 4.10 18.84
N THR A 3 -4.50 5.01 18.32
CA THR A 3 -4.97 6.28 17.73
C THR A 3 -4.90 6.18 16.22
N ALA A 4 -5.96 6.57 15.53
CA ALA A 4 -6.02 6.60 14.08
C ALA A 4 -6.02 8.05 13.59
N THR A 5 -5.17 8.35 12.63
CA THR A 5 -5.04 9.70 12.06
C THR A 5 -4.94 9.62 10.55
N GLU A 6 -5.74 10.41 9.85
CA GLU A 6 -5.59 10.56 8.39
C GLU A 6 -4.47 11.54 8.07
N LEU A 7 -3.67 11.21 7.06
CA LEU A 7 -2.59 12.08 6.59
C LEU A 7 -2.29 11.78 5.13
N ASN A 8 -1.60 12.73 4.48
CA ASN A 8 -0.98 12.46 3.18
C ASN A 8 0.45 12.01 3.44
N TYR A 9 0.82 10.83 2.95
CA TYR A 9 2.13 10.24 3.20
C TYR A 9 2.95 10.24 1.91
N LYS A 10 3.94 11.11 1.84
CA LYS A 10 4.82 11.26 0.67
C LYS A 10 3.97 11.36 -0.61
N ASN A 11 4.24 10.56 -1.63
CA ASN A 11 3.45 10.55 -2.86
C ASN A 11 2.53 9.34 -2.96
N PHE A 12 2.19 8.71 -1.83
CA PHE A 12 1.23 7.61 -1.79
C PHE A 12 -0.20 8.08 -1.58
N GLY A 13 -0.41 9.38 -1.45
CA GLY A 13 -1.73 9.97 -1.28
C GLY A 13 -2.24 9.88 0.15
N LYS A 14 -3.57 9.86 0.30
CA LYS A 14 -4.19 9.75 1.61
C LYS A 14 -3.89 8.40 2.24
N CYS A 15 -3.51 8.41 3.50
CA CYS A 15 -3.20 7.23 4.29
C CYS A 15 -3.84 7.36 5.67
N VAL A 16 -3.88 6.25 6.40
CA VAL A 16 -4.30 6.23 7.80
C VAL A 16 -3.13 5.72 8.64
N LYS A 17 -2.75 6.50 9.64
CA LYS A 17 -1.72 6.09 10.61
C LYS A 17 -2.39 5.51 11.83
N LEU A 18 -1.98 4.33 12.22
CA LEU A 18 -2.40 3.68 13.47
C LEU A 18 -1.21 3.64 14.43
N ASP A 19 -1.39 4.19 15.62
CA ASP A 19 -0.32 4.37 16.60
C ASP A 19 -0.79 3.87 17.96
N ASN A 20 -0.05 2.95 18.57
CA ASN A 20 -0.38 2.41 19.90
C ASN A 20 0.48 3.01 21.01
N GLY A 21 1.26 4.05 20.70
CA GLY A 21 2.17 4.70 21.67
C GLY A 21 3.59 4.16 21.64
N MET A 22 3.82 3.00 21.06
CA MET A 22 5.14 2.37 20.95
C MET A 22 5.56 2.16 19.51
N ALA A 23 4.65 1.71 18.67
CA ALA A 23 4.87 1.45 17.26
C ALA A 23 3.73 2.05 16.45
N SER A 24 3.96 2.28 15.18
CA SER A 24 2.95 2.78 14.28
C SER A 24 3.03 2.10 12.92
N ILE A 25 1.86 2.01 12.27
CA ILE A 25 1.78 1.60 10.87
C ILE A 25 1.04 2.68 10.09
N ILE A 26 1.36 2.76 8.81
CA ILE A 26 0.65 3.66 7.89
C ILE A 26 0.08 2.79 6.77
N VAL A 27 -1.23 2.90 6.58
CA VAL A 27 -1.97 2.12 5.59
C VAL A 27 -2.42 3.06 4.47
N THR A 28 -2.11 2.71 3.23
CA THR A 28 -2.56 3.51 2.08
C THR A 28 -4.04 3.26 1.82
N VAL A 29 -4.75 4.32 1.42
CA VAL A 29 -6.18 4.22 1.08
C VAL A 29 -6.49 4.80 -0.30
N ASP A 30 -5.62 5.63 -0.86
CA ASP A 30 -5.77 6.12 -2.23
C ASP A 30 -5.29 5.11 -3.26
N VAL A 31 -4.37 4.25 -2.87
CA VAL A 31 -3.91 3.11 -3.67
C VAL A 31 -3.79 1.89 -2.77
N GLY A 32 -4.16 0.75 -3.27
CA GLY A 32 -3.98 -0.47 -2.52
C GLY A 32 -5.29 -1.11 -2.04
N PRO A 33 -5.46 -1.46 -0.78
CA PRO A 33 -4.69 -1.01 0.40
C PRO A 33 -3.38 -1.77 0.63
N ARG A 34 -2.44 -1.11 1.29
CA ARG A 34 -1.20 -1.75 1.74
C ARG A 34 -0.64 -1.05 2.97
N ILE A 35 0.09 -1.78 3.80
CA ILE A 35 0.84 -1.20 4.91
C ILE A 35 2.14 -0.69 4.31
N ILE A 36 2.27 0.64 4.17
CA ILE A 36 3.44 1.25 3.54
C ILE A 36 4.53 1.59 4.55
N SER A 37 4.20 1.69 5.82
CA SER A 37 5.17 1.99 6.86
C SER A 37 4.89 1.15 8.10
N TYR A 38 5.95 0.64 8.69
CA TYR A 38 5.94 -0.05 9.98
C TYR A 38 7.20 0.36 10.72
N CYS A 39 7.05 0.99 11.88
CA CYS A 39 8.20 1.42 12.65
C CYS A 39 7.88 1.52 14.14
N LEU A 40 8.94 1.42 14.98
CA LEU A 40 8.87 1.90 16.35
C LEU A 40 8.83 3.42 16.32
N ASN A 41 8.07 4.04 17.21
CA ASN A 41 7.96 5.50 17.25
C ASN A 41 9.34 6.14 17.46
N GLY A 42 9.65 7.15 16.64
CA GLY A 42 10.96 7.79 16.64
C GLY A 42 12.02 7.09 15.80
N HIS A 43 11.69 5.99 15.15
CA HIS A 43 12.61 5.22 14.30
C HIS A 43 12.16 5.24 12.83
N GLU A 44 13.03 4.76 11.96
CA GLU A 44 12.78 4.73 10.52
C GLU A 44 11.78 3.63 10.14
N ASN A 45 11.12 3.83 9.01
CA ASN A 45 10.25 2.82 8.41
C ASN A 45 11.08 1.59 8.04
N MET A 46 10.62 0.41 8.46
CA MET A 46 11.28 -0.85 8.17
C MET A 46 10.91 -1.43 6.80
N LEU A 47 9.90 -0.86 6.13
CA LEU A 47 9.41 -1.36 4.86
C LEU A 47 9.93 -0.52 3.69
N LEU A 48 9.98 -1.13 2.51
CA LEU A 48 10.35 -0.42 1.29
C LEU A 48 9.31 0.64 0.95
N GLU A 49 9.78 1.80 0.48
CA GLU A 49 8.94 2.87 -0.06
C GLU A 49 9.47 3.23 -1.46
N ASP A 50 8.77 2.80 -2.49
CA ASP A 50 9.13 3.11 -3.87
C ASP A 50 8.47 4.43 -4.29
N VAL A 51 9.00 5.54 -3.76
CA VAL A 51 8.42 6.87 -4.01
C VAL A 51 8.54 7.32 -5.46
N ASP A 52 9.55 6.84 -6.17
CA ASP A 52 9.79 7.23 -7.55
C ASP A 52 9.05 6.36 -8.57
N ARG A 53 8.32 5.36 -8.11
CA ARG A 53 7.61 4.40 -8.98
C ARG A 53 8.53 3.72 -9.97
N GLU A 54 9.74 3.39 -9.51
CA GLU A 54 10.76 2.75 -10.36
C GLU A 54 10.41 1.30 -10.69
N PHE A 55 9.82 0.59 -9.74
CA PHE A 55 9.50 -0.83 -9.89
C PHE A 55 8.06 -0.99 -10.36
N LYS A 56 7.90 -1.16 -11.67
CA LYS A 56 6.58 -1.26 -12.29
C LYS A 56 6.58 -2.31 -13.37
N ASP A 57 5.40 -2.79 -13.71
CA ASP A 57 5.16 -3.67 -14.85
C ASP A 57 4.00 -3.10 -15.67
N ASP A 58 4.30 -2.64 -16.87
CA ASP A 58 3.32 -2.20 -17.85
C ASP A 58 3.43 -3.00 -19.13
N SER A 59 3.91 -4.24 -19.03
CA SER A 59 4.14 -5.12 -20.17
C SER A 59 2.84 -5.47 -20.89
N PRO A 60 2.94 -5.82 -22.19
CA PRO A 60 1.77 -6.28 -22.95
C PRO A 60 1.07 -7.48 -22.29
N GLU A 61 1.83 -8.40 -21.68
CA GLU A 61 1.28 -9.58 -21.03
C GLU A 61 0.39 -9.22 -19.84
N LEU A 62 0.83 -8.29 -19.00
CA LEU A 62 0.03 -7.81 -17.88
C LEU A 62 -1.20 -7.07 -18.36
N ARG A 63 -1.05 -6.23 -19.37
CA ARG A 63 -2.14 -5.42 -19.92
C ARG A 63 -3.18 -6.26 -20.66
N GLU A 64 -2.75 -7.35 -21.28
CA GLU A 64 -3.68 -8.30 -21.90
C GLU A 64 -4.62 -8.92 -20.85
N TYR A 65 -4.09 -9.21 -19.68
CA TYR A 65 -4.86 -9.85 -18.60
C TYR A 65 -5.76 -8.85 -17.84
N PHE A 66 -5.23 -7.66 -17.49
CA PHE A 66 -5.93 -6.70 -16.63
C PHE A 66 -6.54 -5.52 -17.37
N GLY A 67 -6.07 -5.17 -18.57
CA GLY A 67 -6.53 -4.02 -19.34
C GLY A 67 -5.34 -3.21 -19.88
N GLU A 68 -5.54 -2.56 -21.04
CA GLU A 68 -4.47 -1.87 -21.74
C GLU A 68 -3.92 -0.64 -21.01
N ASP A 69 -4.74 -0.04 -20.14
CA ASP A 69 -4.35 1.14 -19.37
C ASP A 69 -3.80 0.81 -17.98
N LYS A 70 -3.61 -0.47 -17.68
CA LYS A 70 -3.20 -0.90 -16.35
C LYS A 70 -1.68 -1.01 -16.23
N THR A 71 -1.17 -0.61 -15.08
CA THR A 71 0.24 -0.75 -14.71
C THR A 71 0.30 -1.27 -13.29
N TRP A 72 1.08 -2.30 -13.05
CA TRP A 72 1.35 -2.78 -11.71
C TRP A 72 2.55 -2.03 -11.14
N TYR A 73 2.41 -1.52 -9.92
CA TYR A 73 3.51 -0.89 -9.18
C TYR A 73 3.79 -1.67 -7.92
N ILE A 74 5.07 -1.79 -7.56
CA ILE A 74 5.43 -2.41 -6.30
C ILE A 74 5.00 -1.56 -5.11
N TYR A 75 5.03 -0.23 -5.24
CA TYR A 75 4.83 0.76 -4.17
C TYR A 75 5.75 0.52 -2.97
N GLY A 76 5.86 -0.70 -2.54
CA GLY A 76 6.56 -1.13 -1.35
C GLY A 76 5.60 -1.63 -0.27
N GLY A 77 6.09 -1.71 0.95
CA GLY A 77 5.29 -2.13 2.08
C GLY A 77 4.84 -3.58 2.04
N HIS A 78 3.71 -3.81 2.68
CA HIS A 78 3.08 -5.14 2.74
C HIS A 78 1.65 -5.05 2.24
N ARG A 79 1.26 -5.98 1.36
CA ARG A 79 -0.10 -6.04 0.81
C ARG A 79 -0.69 -7.44 0.96
N LEU A 80 -2.02 -7.51 0.93
CA LEU A 80 -2.73 -8.78 0.80
C LEU A 80 -2.82 -9.13 -0.68
N TRP A 81 -2.45 -10.35 -1.03
CA TRP A 81 -2.47 -10.78 -2.41
C TRP A 81 -2.68 -12.29 -2.52
N SER A 82 -3.02 -12.75 -3.71
CA SER A 82 -3.41 -14.14 -3.93
C SER A 82 -2.21 -15.07 -3.90
N SER A 83 -2.43 -16.27 -3.41
CA SER A 83 -1.44 -17.34 -3.33
C SER A 83 -1.95 -18.57 -4.08
N PRO A 84 -1.08 -19.32 -4.73
CA PRO A 84 0.37 -19.11 -4.86
C PRO A 84 0.69 -17.98 -5.83
N GLU A 85 1.90 -17.44 -5.75
CA GLU A 85 2.33 -16.41 -6.68
C GLU A 85 2.33 -16.94 -8.11
N SER A 86 1.69 -16.21 -9.01
CA SER A 86 1.55 -16.58 -10.41
C SER A 86 1.50 -15.31 -11.26
N TYR A 87 2.32 -15.26 -12.29
CA TYR A 87 2.34 -14.10 -13.19
C TYR A 87 1.38 -14.35 -14.37
N PRO A 88 0.56 -13.38 -14.74
CA PRO A 88 0.39 -12.06 -14.11
C PRO A 88 -0.70 -12.01 -13.03
N HIS A 89 -1.32 -13.11 -12.70
CA HIS A 89 -2.55 -13.21 -11.88
C HIS A 89 -2.42 -12.56 -10.51
N SER A 90 -1.27 -12.73 -9.83
CA SER A 90 -1.05 -12.16 -8.50
C SER A 90 -0.56 -10.71 -8.53
N TYR A 91 -0.37 -10.13 -9.72
CA TYR A 91 0.16 -8.78 -9.91
C TYR A 91 -0.95 -7.78 -10.23
N VAL A 92 -2.01 -7.82 -9.45
CA VAL A 92 -3.20 -6.96 -9.63
C VAL A 92 -2.80 -5.49 -9.51
N PRO A 93 -3.10 -4.67 -10.54
CA PRO A 93 -2.84 -3.23 -10.47
C PRO A 93 -3.80 -2.55 -9.52
N ASP A 94 -3.41 -2.42 -8.25
CA ASP A 94 -4.21 -1.86 -7.17
C ASP A 94 -3.95 -0.35 -7.01
N ASN A 95 -4.27 0.43 -8.04
CA ASN A 95 -3.94 1.85 -8.13
C ASN A 95 -5.09 2.78 -7.74
N GLU A 96 -6.22 2.24 -7.31
CA GLU A 96 -7.42 3.01 -7.03
C GLU A 96 -7.70 3.13 -5.54
N PRO A 97 -8.46 4.17 -5.13
CA PRO A 97 -8.85 4.32 -3.74
C PRO A 97 -9.70 3.18 -3.23
N VAL A 98 -9.62 2.91 -1.94
CA VAL A 98 -10.44 1.89 -1.26
C VAL A 98 -11.36 2.57 -0.25
N GLU A 99 -12.49 1.93 0.02
CA GLU A 99 -13.38 2.35 1.09
C GLU A 99 -12.86 1.80 2.41
N TYR A 100 -12.94 2.62 3.45
CA TYR A 100 -12.48 2.21 4.77
C TYR A 100 -13.28 2.93 5.86
N SER A 101 -13.23 2.38 7.05
CA SER A 101 -13.80 3.02 8.23
C SER A 101 -12.89 2.79 9.43
N VAL A 102 -12.97 3.68 10.40
CA VAL A 102 -12.21 3.60 11.64
C VAL A 102 -13.21 3.64 12.79
N SER A 103 -13.07 2.70 13.73
CA SER A 103 -13.95 2.66 14.89
C SER A 103 -13.21 2.22 16.15
N GLY A 104 -13.45 2.93 17.24
CA GLY A 104 -13.20 2.52 18.60
C GLY A 104 -11.76 2.21 19.02
N GLY A 105 -10.78 2.43 18.20
CA GLY A 105 -9.39 2.12 18.54
C GLY A 105 -9.05 0.63 18.53
N GLU A 106 -9.84 -0.14 17.84
CA GLU A 106 -9.64 -1.58 17.68
C GLU A 106 -9.26 -1.94 16.24
#